data_2f3775e5f13fcf849fcc66d75639778f
#
_entry.id   2f3775e5f13fcf849fcc66d75639778f
#
_cell.length_a   1.000
_cell.length_b   1.000
_cell.length_c   1.000
_cell.angle_alpha   90.00
_cell.angle_beta   90.00
_cell.angle_gamma   90.00
#
_symmetry.space_group_name_H-M   'P 1'
#
loop_
_entity.id
_entity.type
_entity.pdbx_description
1 polymer ?
#
loop_
_entity_poly.entity_id
_entity_poly.type
_entity_poly.pdbx_seq_one_letter_code
_entity_poly.pdbx_strand_id
1 'polypeptide(L)'
;MLGNQMNEIMPKVILIGGTSHAGKSTLARQLGEALGWKVIATDRLARHPGRPWKTPPETVPPHVADHYLSLSADELLADVLRHYQTLWPTIRDLIIQRETNLIVEGSALWPERVAPLASPNVTALWLTASDDFLQQRVYTTSGFEGASNHQKEMIQKFVGRTLLYNQRMTEAVRHLNLRSISVEHLSPKELLEQFLIQLKSSKLY
;
A
#
# COMPACT_ATOMS: atom_id res chain seq x y z
N MET A 1 -25.39 -11.55 -24.05
CA MET A 1 -24.37 -10.90 -24.90
C MET A 1 -23.65 -9.70 -24.25
N LEU A 2 -24.05 -9.21 -23.08
CA LEU A 2 -23.37 -8.10 -22.38
C LEU A 2 -22.09 -8.52 -21.61
N GLY A 3 -21.88 -9.80 -21.33
CA GLY A 3 -20.71 -10.28 -20.59
C GLY A 3 -19.38 -10.27 -21.36
N ASN A 4 -19.41 -10.37 -22.70
CA ASN A 4 -18.20 -10.45 -23.52
C ASN A 4 -17.56 -9.09 -23.79
N GLN A 5 -18.36 -8.02 -23.84
CA GLN A 5 -17.84 -6.65 -24.09
C GLN A 5 -17.15 -6.03 -22.86
N MET A 6 -17.45 -6.49 -21.64
CA MET A 6 -16.76 -6.01 -20.44
C MET A 6 -15.32 -6.56 -20.33
N ASN A 7 -15.03 -7.74 -20.88
CA ASN A 7 -13.71 -8.38 -20.77
C ASN A 7 -12.62 -7.75 -21.65
N GLU A 8 -12.99 -7.07 -22.74
CA GLU A 8 -12.01 -6.41 -23.63
C GLU A 8 -11.52 -5.04 -23.11
N ILE A 9 -12.14 -4.52 -22.08
CA ILE A 9 -12.01 -3.13 -21.67
C ILE A 9 -11.33 -2.96 -20.29
N MET A 10 -11.24 -4.01 -19.50
CA MET A 10 -10.60 -3.96 -18.17
C MET A 10 -9.08 -4.19 -18.28
N PRO A 11 -8.25 -3.48 -17.49
CA PRO A 11 -6.84 -3.82 -17.39
C PRO A 11 -6.69 -5.27 -16.89
N LYS A 12 -5.60 -5.91 -17.22
CA LYS A 12 -5.29 -7.27 -16.73
C LYS A 12 -4.58 -7.25 -15.38
N VAL A 13 -3.98 -6.13 -15.02
CA VAL A 13 -3.31 -5.91 -13.74
C VAL A 13 -3.79 -4.62 -13.10
N ILE A 14 -4.12 -4.70 -11.83
CA ILE A 14 -4.43 -3.56 -10.98
C ILE A 14 -3.35 -3.46 -9.89
N LEU A 15 -2.71 -2.31 -9.79
CA LEU A 15 -1.69 -2.02 -8.79
C LEU A 15 -2.24 -1.00 -7.79
N ILE A 16 -2.19 -1.33 -6.49
CA ILE A 16 -2.71 -0.48 -5.41
C ILE A 16 -1.55 -0.12 -4.49
N GLY A 17 -1.00 1.09 -4.69
CA GLY A 17 0.04 1.66 -3.85
C GLY A 17 -0.50 2.47 -2.67
N GLY A 18 0.39 2.93 -1.82
CA GLY A 18 0.06 3.76 -0.65
C GLY A 18 0.83 3.35 0.60
N THR A 19 0.80 4.22 1.62
CA THR A 19 1.48 3.98 2.89
C THR A 19 0.77 2.93 3.76
N SER A 20 1.39 2.55 4.86
CA SER A 20 0.76 1.72 5.89
C SER A 20 -0.55 2.36 6.38
N HIS A 21 -1.54 1.55 6.70
CA HIS A 21 -2.87 1.97 7.22
C HIS A 21 -3.74 2.81 6.25
N ALA A 22 -3.32 3.00 4.99
CA ALA A 22 -4.14 3.68 3.97
C ALA A 22 -5.33 2.83 3.43
N GLY A 23 -5.46 1.56 3.82
CA GLY A 23 -6.60 0.72 3.41
C GLY A 23 -6.39 -0.13 2.16
N LYS A 24 -5.17 -0.20 1.61
CA LYS A 24 -4.83 -0.96 0.39
C LYS A 24 -5.35 -2.40 0.38
N SER A 25 -5.04 -3.16 1.45
CA SER A 25 -5.42 -4.58 1.53
C SER A 25 -6.94 -4.78 1.60
N THR A 26 -7.67 -3.84 2.21
CA THR A 26 -9.14 -3.85 2.23
C THR A 26 -9.70 -3.65 0.84
N LEU A 27 -9.23 -2.63 0.13
CA LEU A 27 -9.65 -2.35 -1.25
C LEU A 27 -9.28 -3.51 -2.19
N ALA A 28 -8.05 -4.02 -2.10
CA ALA A 28 -7.58 -5.13 -2.93
C ALA A 28 -8.41 -6.39 -2.72
N ARG A 29 -8.76 -6.72 -1.48
CA ARG A 29 -9.62 -7.86 -1.16
C ARG A 29 -11.02 -7.69 -1.77
N GLN A 30 -11.67 -6.54 -1.57
CA GLN A 30 -12.99 -6.26 -2.13
C GLN A 30 -13.00 -6.31 -3.66
N LEU A 31 -11.97 -5.77 -4.31
CA LEU A 31 -11.81 -5.88 -5.76
C LEU A 31 -11.58 -7.33 -6.21
N GLY A 32 -10.76 -8.08 -5.49
CA GLY A 32 -10.52 -9.50 -5.77
C GLY A 32 -11.80 -10.32 -5.71
N GLU A 33 -12.62 -10.10 -4.68
CA GLU A 33 -13.93 -10.73 -4.52
C GLU A 33 -14.91 -10.32 -5.64
N ALA A 34 -14.98 -9.02 -5.97
CA ALA A 34 -15.89 -8.50 -6.99
C ALA A 34 -15.52 -8.93 -8.42
N LEU A 35 -14.23 -9.08 -8.72
CA LEU A 35 -13.73 -9.41 -10.07
C LEU A 35 -13.38 -10.89 -10.24
N GLY A 36 -13.33 -11.68 -9.16
CA GLY A 36 -12.83 -13.06 -9.20
C GLY A 36 -11.32 -13.13 -9.47
N TRP A 37 -10.54 -12.10 -9.09
CA TRP A 37 -9.11 -12.00 -9.41
C TRP A 37 -8.24 -12.37 -8.22
N LYS A 38 -7.05 -12.93 -8.54
CA LYS A 38 -6.02 -13.19 -7.54
C LYS A 38 -5.49 -11.89 -6.96
N VAL A 39 -5.33 -11.85 -5.63
CA VAL A 39 -4.73 -10.72 -4.91
C VAL A 39 -3.38 -11.15 -4.34
N ILE A 40 -2.34 -10.36 -4.57
CA ILE A 40 -1.00 -10.54 -4.02
C ILE A 40 -0.59 -9.27 -3.26
N ALA A 41 -0.29 -9.44 -1.96
CA ALA A 41 0.30 -8.40 -1.14
C ALA A 41 1.84 -8.44 -1.26
N THR A 42 2.48 -7.32 -1.55
CA THR A 42 3.94 -7.24 -1.65
C THR A 42 4.64 -7.58 -0.34
N ASP A 43 4.00 -7.31 0.80
CA ASP A 43 4.52 -7.65 2.14
C ASP A 43 4.68 -9.16 2.37
N ARG A 44 4.05 -10.01 1.52
CA ARG A 44 4.19 -11.47 1.57
C ARG A 44 5.37 -12.00 0.74
N LEU A 45 5.95 -11.18 -0.12
CA LEU A 45 7.03 -11.59 -1.02
C LEU A 45 8.40 -11.59 -0.35
N ALA A 46 8.57 -10.80 0.70
CA ALA A 46 9.77 -10.79 1.52
C ALA A 46 9.47 -10.29 2.93
N ARG A 47 10.36 -10.62 3.88
CA ARG A 47 10.24 -10.18 5.27
C ARG A 47 10.99 -8.87 5.47
N HIS A 48 10.33 -7.92 6.11
CA HIS A 48 10.91 -6.71 6.69
C HIS A 48 10.53 -6.70 8.19
N PRO A 49 11.22 -5.97 9.09
CA PRO A 49 10.90 -5.93 10.52
C PRO A 49 9.41 -5.76 10.87
N GLY A 50 8.64 -5.17 9.98
CA GLY A 50 7.18 -5.13 10.13
C GLY A 50 6.74 -4.08 11.16
N ARG A 51 5.63 -4.36 11.83
CA ARG A 51 5.01 -3.45 12.81
C ARG A 51 5.61 -3.69 14.19
N PRO A 52 6.01 -2.62 14.93
CA PRO A 52 6.61 -2.75 16.26
C PRO A 52 5.55 -2.96 17.36
N TRP A 53 4.47 -3.68 17.03
CA TRP A 53 3.47 -4.15 17.99
C TRP A 53 2.87 -5.45 17.48
N LYS A 54 2.39 -6.28 18.38
CA LYS A 54 1.63 -7.49 18.06
C LYS A 54 0.39 -7.57 18.93
N THR A 55 -0.61 -8.26 18.44
CA THR A 55 -1.79 -8.60 19.23
C THR A 55 -1.41 -9.71 20.22
N PRO A 56 -1.77 -9.60 21.53
CA PRO A 56 -1.51 -10.67 22.49
C PRO A 56 -2.04 -12.02 21.98
N PRO A 57 -1.36 -13.14 22.33
CA PRO A 57 -0.26 -13.28 23.28
C PRO A 57 1.15 -13.05 22.70
N GLU A 58 1.28 -12.63 21.47
CA GLU A 58 2.57 -12.46 20.83
C GLU A 58 3.32 -11.21 21.34
N THR A 59 4.62 -11.33 21.50
CA THR A 59 5.51 -10.21 21.85
C THR A 59 6.28 -9.70 20.63
N VAL A 60 6.69 -8.44 20.66
CA VAL A 60 7.57 -7.88 19.61
C VAL A 60 8.93 -8.59 19.68
N PRO A 61 9.42 -9.20 18.59
CA PRO A 61 10.72 -9.84 18.59
C PRO A 61 11.85 -8.85 18.89
N PRO A 62 12.92 -9.24 19.62
CA PRO A 62 14.01 -8.33 19.99
C PRO A 62 14.60 -7.56 18.80
N HIS A 63 14.88 -8.23 17.69
CA HIS A 63 15.43 -7.59 16.48
C HIS A 63 14.51 -6.53 15.88
N VAL A 64 13.19 -6.65 16.05
CA VAL A 64 12.22 -5.62 15.61
C VAL A 64 12.26 -4.44 16.57
N ALA A 65 12.31 -4.68 17.88
CA ALA A 65 12.44 -3.63 18.87
C ALA A 65 13.74 -2.83 18.65
N ASP A 66 14.87 -3.51 18.53
CA ASP A 66 16.19 -2.90 18.29
C ASP A 66 16.17 -2.05 17.01
N HIS A 67 15.56 -2.53 15.92
CA HIS A 67 15.43 -1.80 14.67
C HIS A 67 14.70 -0.46 14.85
N TYR A 68 13.57 -0.44 15.59
CA TYR A 68 12.83 0.80 15.81
C TYR A 68 13.46 1.72 16.83
N LEU A 69 14.11 1.20 17.85
CA LEU A 69 14.71 2.02 18.92
C LEU A 69 16.04 2.65 18.51
N SER A 70 16.83 1.94 17.70
CA SER A 70 18.16 2.41 17.29
C SER A 70 18.13 3.42 16.13
N LEU A 71 17.09 3.42 15.30
CA LEU A 71 17.03 4.24 14.10
C LEU A 71 16.13 5.47 14.26
N SER A 72 16.49 6.56 13.60
CA SER A 72 15.62 7.72 13.38
C SER A 72 14.52 7.39 12.37
N ALA A 73 13.50 8.24 12.28
CA ALA A 73 12.41 8.06 11.29
C ALA A 73 12.93 8.10 9.84
N ASP A 74 13.91 8.95 9.53
CA ASP A 74 14.54 9.02 8.22
C ASP A 74 15.35 7.76 7.89
N GLU A 75 16.11 7.24 8.85
CA GLU A 75 16.86 5.98 8.69
C GLU A 75 15.92 4.79 8.49
N LEU A 76 14.81 4.73 9.25
CA LEU A 76 13.76 3.73 9.08
C LEU A 76 13.11 3.83 7.68
N LEU A 77 12.89 5.05 7.18
CA LEU A 77 12.39 5.26 5.83
C LEU A 77 13.42 4.83 4.79
N ALA A 78 14.67 5.23 4.93
CA ALA A 78 15.73 4.84 4.02
C ALA A 78 15.90 3.30 3.94
N ASP A 79 15.79 2.64 5.09
CA ASP A 79 15.89 1.18 5.18
C ASP A 79 14.74 0.48 4.45
N VAL A 80 13.49 0.90 4.68
CA VAL A 80 12.33 0.31 4.01
C VAL A 80 12.35 0.56 2.50
N LEU A 81 12.80 1.74 2.04
CA LEU A 81 12.92 2.03 0.61
C LEU A 81 14.01 1.17 -0.05
N ARG A 82 15.12 0.91 0.64
CA ARG A 82 16.17 -0.02 0.20
C ARG A 82 15.65 -1.45 0.08
N HIS A 83 14.88 -1.91 1.08
CA HIS A 83 14.19 -3.19 1.04
C HIS A 83 13.24 -3.29 -0.19
N TYR A 84 12.43 -2.27 -0.45
CA TYR A 84 11.56 -2.24 -1.63
C TYR A 84 12.34 -2.23 -2.94
N GLN A 85 13.50 -1.61 -2.95
CA GLN A 85 14.40 -1.65 -4.10
C GLN A 85 14.89 -3.06 -4.42
N THR A 86 15.30 -3.80 -3.40
CA THR A 86 15.72 -5.20 -3.54
C THR A 86 14.56 -6.10 -3.99
N LEU A 87 13.34 -5.81 -3.54
CA LEU A 87 12.16 -6.59 -3.86
C LEU A 87 11.59 -6.28 -5.26
N TRP A 88 11.91 -5.12 -5.82
CA TRP A 88 11.31 -4.63 -7.06
C TRP A 88 11.44 -5.58 -8.26
N PRO A 89 12.57 -6.23 -8.55
CA PRO A 89 12.66 -7.20 -9.66
C PRO A 89 11.58 -8.29 -9.56
N THR A 90 11.41 -8.87 -8.39
CA THR A 90 10.38 -9.90 -8.14
C THR A 90 8.96 -9.38 -8.38
N ILE A 91 8.65 -8.16 -7.91
CA ILE A 91 7.34 -7.53 -8.13
C ILE A 91 7.13 -7.26 -9.62
N ARG A 92 8.13 -6.72 -10.31
CA ARG A 92 8.07 -6.42 -11.74
C ARG A 92 7.83 -7.69 -12.56
N ASP A 93 8.57 -8.76 -12.29
CA ASP A 93 8.42 -10.02 -13.00
C ASP A 93 7.04 -10.63 -12.80
N LEU A 94 6.51 -10.56 -11.58
CA LEU A 94 5.15 -10.97 -11.26
C LEU A 94 4.10 -10.21 -12.09
N ILE A 95 4.29 -8.91 -12.32
CA ILE A 95 3.40 -8.06 -13.11
C ILE A 95 3.51 -8.38 -14.60
N ILE A 96 4.73 -8.59 -15.11
CA ILE A 96 5.00 -8.78 -16.54
C ILE A 96 4.67 -10.21 -16.99
N GLN A 97 5.09 -11.22 -16.21
CA GLN A 97 4.99 -12.63 -16.57
C GLN A 97 3.65 -13.27 -16.14
N ARG A 98 2.66 -12.48 -15.79
CA ARG A 98 1.37 -12.98 -15.33
C ARG A 98 0.69 -13.89 -16.36
N GLU A 99 0.13 -14.97 -15.90
CA GLU A 99 -0.72 -15.87 -16.70
C GLU A 99 -2.20 -15.50 -16.63
N THR A 100 -2.62 -14.85 -15.54
CA THR A 100 -4.03 -14.51 -15.26
C THR A 100 -4.18 -13.03 -14.86
N ASN A 101 -5.40 -12.56 -14.76
CA ASN A 101 -5.71 -11.24 -14.19
C ASN A 101 -5.28 -11.16 -12.73
N LEU A 102 -4.70 -10.03 -12.33
CA LEU A 102 -4.00 -9.91 -11.06
C LEU A 102 -4.21 -8.55 -10.40
N ILE A 103 -4.40 -8.56 -9.09
CA ILE A 103 -4.32 -7.38 -8.23
C ILE A 103 -3.05 -7.50 -7.37
N VAL A 104 -2.18 -6.51 -7.42
CA VAL A 104 -1.00 -6.41 -6.54
C VAL A 104 -1.19 -5.20 -5.65
N GLU A 105 -1.04 -5.38 -4.35
CA GLU A 105 -1.12 -4.27 -3.39
C GLU A 105 0.12 -4.20 -2.51
N GLY A 106 0.49 -2.99 -2.09
CA GLY A 106 1.53 -2.81 -1.10
C GLY A 106 2.30 -1.51 -1.20
N SER A 107 3.03 -1.21 -0.13
CA SER A 107 3.87 -0.01 -0.07
C SER A 107 5.14 -0.14 -0.94
N ALA A 108 5.52 -1.34 -1.35
CA ALA A 108 6.64 -1.53 -2.28
C ALA A 108 6.33 -1.08 -3.72
N LEU A 109 5.06 -0.78 -4.04
CA LEU A 109 4.64 -0.19 -5.31
C LEU A 109 4.97 1.32 -5.33
N TRP A 110 6.28 1.61 -5.39
CA TRP A 110 6.79 2.97 -5.37
C TRP A 110 6.52 3.68 -6.71
N PRO A 111 6.00 4.95 -6.72
CA PRO A 111 5.49 5.62 -7.91
C PRO A 111 6.44 5.61 -9.11
N GLU A 112 7.72 6.01 -8.93
CA GLU A 112 8.70 6.11 -10.03
C GLU A 112 9.06 4.75 -10.65
N ARG A 113 8.87 3.67 -9.91
CA ARG A 113 9.11 2.31 -10.41
C ARG A 113 7.91 1.74 -11.14
N VAL A 114 6.71 2.11 -10.70
CA VAL A 114 5.45 1.66 -11.29
C VAL A 114 5.10 2.45 -12.54
N ALA A 115 5.38 3.75 -12.59
CA ALA A 115 5.03 4.61 -13.72
C ALA A 115 5.44 4.04 -15.10
N PRO A 116 6.66 3.48 -15.28
CA PRO A 116 7.07 2.89 -16.56
C PRO A 116 6.29 1.64 -16.99
N LEU A 117 5.50 1.03 -16.08
CA LEU A 117 4.68 -0.15 -16.38
C LEU A 117 3.29 0.21 -16.90
N ALA A 118 2.94 1.50 -16.92
CA ALA A 118 1.64 1.98 -17.41
C ALA A 118 1.38 1.51 -18.84
N SER A 119 0.25 0.86 -19.06
CA SER A 119 -0.18 0.35 -20.35
C SER A 119 -1.68 0.08 -20.34
N PRO A 120 -2.33 -0.17 -21.47
CA PRO A 120 -3.76 -0.55 -21.48
C PRO A 120 -4.08 -1.78 -20.61
N ASN A 121 -3.09 -2.64 -20.35
CA ASN A 121 -3.23 -3.83 -19.53
C ASN A 121 -2.86 -3.65 -18.06
N VAL A 122 -2.22 -2.54 -17.69
CA VAL A 122 -1.75 -2.28 -16.31
C VAL A 122 -2.27 -0.93 -15.86
N THR A 123 -3.08 -0.92 -14.82
CA THR A 123 -3.52 0.31 -14.16
C THR A 123 -2.96 0.39 -12.74
N ALA A 124 -2.64 1.58 -12.30
CA ALA A 124 -2.13 1.82 -10.96
C ALA A 124 -2.90 2.95 -10.28
N LEU A 125 -3.07 2.83 -8.97
CA LEU A 125 -3.69 3.82 -8.10
C LEU A 125 -2.96 3.88 -6.77
N TRP A 126 -2.81 5.08 -6.21
CA TRP A 126 -2.27 5.27 -4.86
C TRP A 126 -3.35 5.77 -3.90
N LEU A 127 -3.39 5.16 -2.72
CA LEU A 127 -4.20 5.63 -1.62
C LEU A 127 -3.39 6.62 -0.78
N THR A 128 -3.92 7.82 -0.62
CA THR A 128 -3.32 8.92 0.15
C THR A 128 -4.24 9.29 1.33
N ALA A 129 -3.67 9.90 2.36
CA ALA A 129 -4.39 10.43 3.50
C ALA A 129 -3.58 11.54 4.18
N SER A 130 -4.21 12.34 5.06
CA SER A 130 -3.50 13.28 5.91
C SER A 130 -2.67 12.57 6.98
N ASP A 131 -1.70 13.29 7.51
CA ASP A 131 -0.82 12.79 8.54
C ASP A 131 -1.61 12.47 9.82
N ASP A 132 -2.57 13.31 10.21
CA ASP A 132 -3.43 13.10 11.38
C ASP A 132 -4.26 11.83 11.27
N PHE A 133 -4.86 11.60 10.11
CA PHE A 133 -5.64 10.39 9.84
C PHE A 133 -4.79 9.12 9.96
N LEU A 134 -3.60 9.13 9.38
CA LEU A 134 -2.68 7.98 9.43
C LEU A 134 -2.19 7.74 10.87
N GLN A 135 -1.80 8.79 11.58
CA GLN A 135 -1.36 8.69 12.97
C GLN A 135 -2.47 8.11 13.84
N GLN A 136 -3.69 8.62 13.76
CA GLN A 136 -4.82 8.11 14.52
C GLN A 136 -5.09 6.63 14.22
N ARG A 137 -5.05 6.24 12.96
CA ARG A 137 -5.22 4.83 12.57
C ARG A 137 -4.12 3.91 13.13
N VAL A 138 -2.87 4.36 13.10
CA VAL A 138 -1.77 3.61 13.71
C VAL A 138 -1.98 3.49 15.20
N TYR A 139 -2.30 4.58 15.91
CA TYR A 139 -2.50 4.57 17.35
C TYR A 139 -3.67 3.65 17.77
N THR A 140 -4.79 3.72 17.06
CA THR A 140 -5.93 2.83 17.30
C THR A 140 -5.54 1.36 17.08
N THR A 141 -4.88 1.05 15.96
CA THR A 141 -4.54 -0.34 15.59
C THR A 141 -3.46 -0.94 16.50
N SER A 142 -2.56 -0.11 17.01
CA SER A 142 -1.46 -0.54 17.89
C SER A 142 -1.84 -0.63 19.36
N GLY A 143 -3.01 -0.11 19.73
CA GLY A 143 -3.40 0.02 21.15
C GLY A 143 -2.51 1.00 21.92
N PHE A 144 -2.09 2.09 21.26
CA PHE A 144 -1.11 3.05 21.77
C PHE A 144 -1.39 3.55 23.19
N GLU A 145 -2.64 3.85 23.52
CA GLU A 145 -3.00 4.40 24.84
C GLU A 145 -2.65 3.44 25.98
N GLY A 146 -2.90 2.14 25.80
CA GLY A 146 -2.59 1.09 26.78
C GLY A 146 -1.16 0.53 26.71
N ALA A 147 -0.35 1.00 25.76
CA ALA A 147 1.00 0.50 25.56
C ALA A 147 1.98 1.01 26.64
N SER A 148 3.01 0.21 26.97
CA SER A 148 4.12 0.66 27.83
C SER A 148 4.91 1.79 27.16
N ASN A 149 5.68 2.55 27.94
CA ASN A 149 6.50 3.65 27.39
C ASN A 149 7.45 3.17 26.29
N HIS A 150 8.06 2.00 26.46
CA HIS A 150 8.93 1.38 25.47
C HIS A 150 8.20 1.03 24.16
N GLN A 151 6.98 0.50 24.27
CA GLN A 151 6.14 0.23 23.10
C GLN A 151 5.66 1.52 22.43
N LYS A 152 5.30 2.54 23.20
CA LYS A 152 4.90 3.86 22.69
C LYS A 152 6.02 4.50 21.87
N GLU A 153 7.26 4.42 22.33
CA GLU A 153 8.42 4.93 21.59
C GLU A 153 8.57 4.24 20.23
N MET A 154 8.50 2.92 20.16
CA MET A 154 8.57 2.17 18.91
C MET A 154 7.39 2.52 17.97
N ILE A 155 6.18 2.66 18.52
CA ILE A 155 4.99 3.03 17.73
C ILE A 155 5.15 4.45 17.18
N GLN A 156 5.67 5.40 17.94
CA GLN A 156 5.95 6.77 17.48
C GLN A 156 6.99 6.79 16.36
N LYS A 157 8.05 5.99 16.45
CA LYS A 157 9.03 5.82 15.39
C LYS A 157 8.39 5.26 14.10
N PHE A 158 7.51 4.26 14.24
CA PHE A 158 6.75 3.73 13.12
C PHE A 158 5.84 4.78 12.50
N VAL A 159 5.14 5.60 13.30
CA VAL A 159 4.34 6.73 12.83
C VAL A 159 5.22 7.70 12.05
N GLY A 160 6.31 8.19 12.62
CA GLY A 160 7.22 9.13 11.95
C GLY A 160 7.68 8.61 10.58
N ARG A 161 8.12 7.36 10.48
CA ARG A 161 8.46 6.71 9.21
C ARG A 161 7.26 6.66 8.25
N THR A 162 6.06 6.35 8.75
CA THR A 162 4.84 6.23 7.94
C THR A 162 4.45 7.56 7.33
N LEU A 163 4.54 8.66 8.11
CA LEU A 163 4.23 10.01 7.65
C LEU A 163 5.26 10.49 6.62
N LEU A 164 6.55 10.30 6.87
CA LEU A 164 7.61 10.62 5.89
C LEU A 164 7.44 9.85 4.58
N TYR A 165 7.09 8.55 4.67
CA TYR A 165 6.77 7.75 3.49
C TYR A 165 5.59 8.34 2.73
N ASN A 166 4.50 8.67 3.45
CA ASN A 166 3.27 9.22 2.85
C ASN A 166 3.55 10.54 2.11
N GLN A 167 4.29 11.44 2.73
CA GLN A 167 4.67 12.73 2.12
C GLN A 167 5.45 12.52 0.83
N ARG A 168 6.55 11.76 0.87
CA ARG A 168 7.40 11.52 -0.32
C ARG A 168 6.65 10.78 -1.42
N MET A 169 5.85 9.78 -1.07
CA MET A 169 5.05 9.02 -2.02
C MET A 169 3.98 9.91 -2.69
N THR A 170 3.27 10.73 -1.91
CA THR A 170 2.24 11.65 -2.42
C THR A 170 2.86 12.70 -3.36
N GLU A 171 4.04 13.19 -3.03
CA GLU A 171 4.80 14.12 -3.86
C GLU A 171 5.20 13.50 -5.21
N ALA A 172 5.70 12.27 -5.19
CA ALA A 172 6.03 11.50 -6.39
C ALA A 172 4.81 11.21 -7.25
N VAL A 173 3.68 10.82 -6.65
CA VAL A 173 2.40 10.59 -7.34
C VAL A 173 1.94 11.86 -8.05
N ARG A 174 2.00 13.02 -7.39
CA ARG A 174 1.64 14.32 -7.95
C ARG A 174 2.59 14.73 -9.08
N HIS A 175 3.89 14.61 -8.87
CA HIS A 175 4.91 15.00 -9.85
C HIS A 175 4.82 14.17 -11.15
N LEU A 176 4.48 12.90 -11.03
CA LEU A 176 4.32 11.97 -12.14
C LEU A 176 2.90 11.96 -12.74
N ASN A 177 2.00 12.82 -12.29
CA ASN A 177 0.59 12.83 -12.72
C ASN A 177 -0.11 11.46 -12.59
N LEU A 178 0.23 10.70 -11.56
CA LEU A 178 -0.36 9.39 -11.31
C LEU A 178 -1.68 9.52 -10.55
N ARG A 179 -2.54 8.50 -10.69
CA ARG A 179 -3.86 8.51 -10.04
C ARG A 179 -3.74 8.27 -8.55
N SER A 180 -4.54 9.01 -7.79
CA SER A 180 -4.66 8.80 -6.35
C SER A 180 -6.10 9.03 -5.86
N ILE A 181 -6.43 8.43 -4.72
CA ILE A 181 -7.66 8.67 -3.96
C ILE A 181 -7.28 8.96 -2.52
N SER A 182 -7.78 10.09 -1.98
CA SER A 182 -7.74 10.35 -0.54
C SER A 182 -8.80 9.51 0.16
N VAL A 183 -8.39 8.80 1.23
CA VAL A 183 -9.28 7.83 1.91
C VAL A 183 -9.94 8.36 3.17
N GLU A 184 -9.71 9.62 3.55
CA GLU A 184 -10.08 10.17 4.86
C GLU A 184 -11.57 10.14 5.15
N HIS A 185 -12.37 10.42 4.13
CA HIS A 185 -13.82 10.56 4.26
C HIS A 185 -14.60 9.43 3.57
N LEU A 186 -13.91 8.34 3.23
CA LEU A 186 -14.50 7.23 2.50
C LEU A 186 -14.63 5.99 3.38
N SER A 187 -15.83 5.45 3.40
CA SER A 187 -16.02 4.07 3.84
C SER A 187 -15.34 3.09 2.85
N PRO A 188 -15.05 1.85 3.26
CA PRO A 188 -14.51 0.86 2.35
C PRO A 188 -15.35 0.65 1.08
N LYS A 189 -16.68 0.77 1.18
CA LYS A 189 -17.60 0.65 0.05
C LYS A 189 -17.47 1.81 -0.92
N GLU A 190 -17.47 3.04 -0.41
CA GLU A 190 -17.30 4.25 -1.22
C GLU A 190 -15.94 4.29 -1.91
N LEU A 191 -14.88 3.84 -1.23
CA LEU A 191 -13.55 3.73 -1.83
C LEU A 191 -13.55 2.75 -3.02
N LEU A 192 -14.21 1.60 -2.89
CA LEU A 192 -14.37 0.64 -3.98
C LEU A 192 -15.14 1.25 -5.15
N GLU A 193 -16.25 1.92 -4.87
CA GLU A 193 -17.08 2.59 -5.90
C GLU A 193 -16.30 3.68 -6.65
N GLN A 194 -15.59 4.54 -5.93
CA GLN A 194 -14.72 5.57 -6.54
C GLN A 194 -13.62 4.95 -7.40
N PHE A 195 -12.98 3.88 -6.92
CA PHE A 195 -11.98 3.17 -7.70
C PHE A 195 -12.55 2.63 -9.01
N LEU A 196 -13.71 1.97 -8.96
CA LEU A 196 -14.36 1.40 -10.14
C LEU A 196 -14.79 2.49 -11.15
N ILE A 197 -15.21 3.66 -10.67
CA ILE A 197 -15.51 4.82 -11.54
C ILE A 197 -14.22 5.27 -12.25
N GLN A 198 -13.12 5.43 -11.53
CA GLN A 198 -11.83 5.84 -12.11
C GLN A 198 -11.30 4.81 -13.12
N LEU A 199 -11.50 3.52 -12.90
CA LEU A 199 -11.16 2.48 -13.87
C LEU A 199 -11.92 2.64 -15.19
N LYS A 200 -13.19 2.98 -15.12
CA LYS A 200 -14.05 3.17 -16.32
C LYS A 200 -13.71 4.46 -17.07
N SER A 201 -13.37 5.52 -16.36
CA SER A 201 -13.03 6.84 -16.95
C SER A 201 -11.70 6.84 -17.69
N SER A 202 -10.84 5.84 -17.49
CA SER A 202 -9.50 5.72 -18.06
C SER A 202 -9.46 5.46 -19.59
N LYS A 203 -10.59 5.49 -20.27
CA LYS A 203 -10.76 5.12 -21.67
C LYS A 203 -10.84 6.29 -22.64
N LEU A 204 -10.73 7.50 -22.17
CA LEU A 204 -10.94 8.70 -22.99
C LEU A 204 -9.65 9.41 -23.43
N TYR A 205 -8.47 8.77 -23.24
CA TYR A 205 -7.21 9.37 -23.74
C TYR A 205 -6.31 8.31 -24.38
#